data_0911bccc56bf345de5943e81f3c7ae61
#
_entry.id   0911bccc56bf345de5943e81f3c7ae61
#
_cell.length_a   1.000
_cell.length_b   1.000
_cell.length_c   1.000
_cell.angle_alpha   90.00
_cell.angle_beta   90.00
_cell.angle_gamma   90.00
#
_symmetry.space_group_name_H-M   'P 1'
#
loop_
_entity.id
_entity.type
_entity.pdbx_description
1 polymer ?
#
loop_
_entity_poly.entity_id
_entity_poly.type
_entity_poly.pdbx_seq_one_letter_code
_entity_poly.pdbx_strand_id
1 'polypeptide(L)'
;MKTLLDADLLNGDCLTVTGKTLSENLKDVEPYPENQKIISSLDKPIKKDSHLKILKGNLAEEGAVAKITGKEGLRFVGKAKVFNSEEETLDAIYGSEIKSGDVIVVRYEGPVGGPGMREMLKPTSAIMGQGLGDKVAFLTDGRFSGGSHGFVVGHILSLIHI
;
A
#
# COMPACT_ATOMS: atom_id res chain seq x y z
N MET A 1 7.71 10.12 -18.13
CA MET A 1 7.87 11.48 -17.58
C MET A 1 7.56 12.56 -18.61
N LYS A 2 8.15 12.54 -19.80
CA LYS A 2 7.86 13.54 -20.87
C LYS A 2 6.36 13.79 -21.07
N THR A 3 5.56 12.74 -21.27
CA THR A 3 4.08 12.84 -21.44
C THR A 3 3.37 13.51 -20.27
N LEU A 4 3.83 13.31 -19.04
CA LEU A 4 3.25 13.97 -17.86
C LEU A 4 3.67 15.44 -17.77
N LEU A 5 4.90 15.75 -18.18
CA LEU A 5 5.40 17.13 -18.24
C LEU A 5 4.64 17.93 -19.30
N ASP A 6 4.44 17.37 -20.48
CA ASP A 6 3.72 18.01 -21.59
C ASP A 6 2.22 18.25 -21.27
N ALA A 7 1.69 17.54 -20.28
CA ALA A 7 0.33 17.69 -19.78
C ALA A 7 0.24 18.55 -18.50
N ASP A 8 1.28 19.30 -18.15
CA ASP A 8 1.37 20.14 -16.94
C ASP A 8 1.10 19.38 -15.61
N LEU A 9 1.41 18.07 -15.60
CA LEU A 9 1.24 17.22 -14.41
C LEU A 9 2.54 17.09 -13.58
N LEU A 10 3.61 17.73 -14.00
CA LEU A 10 4.91 17.75 -13.30
C LEU A 10 5.49 19.18 -13.29
N ASN A 11 6.18 19.52 -12.22
CA ASN A 11 6.90 20.78 -12.11
C ASN A 11 8.23 20.72 -12.91
N GLY A 12 8.21 21.26 -14.12
CA GLY A 12 9.34 21.20 -15.03
C GLY A 12 10.57 21.98 -14.58
N ASP A 13 10.40 23.01 -13.75
CA ASP A 13 11.46 23.90 -13.27
C ASP A 13 12.29 23.34 -12.12
N CYS A 14 11.89 22.19 -11.55
CA CYS A 14 12.63 21.54 -10.48
C CYS A 14 14.01 21.08 -10.95
N LEU A 15 15.03 21.44 -10.18
CA LEU A 15 16.41 20.96 -10.39
C LEU A 15 16.48 19.44 -10.16
N THR A 16 17.27 18.79 -10.98
CA THR A 16 17.56 17.35 -10.87
C THR A 16 19.02 17.11 -10.50
N VAL A 17 19.40 15.87 -10.25
CA VAL A 17 20.79 15.46 -9.95
C VAL A 17 21.78 15.73 -11.08
N THR A 18 21.31 16.04 -12.29
CA THR A 18 22.15 16.40 -13.43
C THR A 18 22.61 17.85 -13.40
N GLY A 19 22.11 18.65 -12.46
CA GLY A 19 22.31 20.10 -12.42
C GLY A 19 21.44 20.89 -13.42
N LYS A 20 20.56 20.19 -14.14
CA LYS A 20 19.57 20.79 -15.06
C LYS A 20 18.17 20.61 -14.49
N THR A 21 17.24 21.41 -14.99
CA THR A 21 15.81 21.24 -14.67
C THR A 21 15.23 19.97 -15.29
N LEU A 22 14.07 19.54 -14.79
CA LEU A 22 13.35 18.42 -15.36
C LEU A 22 12.98 18.68 -16.83
N SER A 23 12.52 19.89 -17.15
CA SER A 23 12.20 20.30 -18.51
C SER A 23 13.41 20.21 -19.44
N GLU A 24 14.57 20.72 -19.00
CA GLU A 24 15.82 20.64 -19.78
C GLU A 24 16.25 19.19 -20.04
N ASN A 25 16.13 18.32 -19.04
CA ASN A 25 16.48 16.90 -19.19
C ASN A 25 15.53 16.12 -20.13
N LEU A 26 14.29 16.56 -20.23
CA LEU A 26 13.28 15.89 -21.05
C LEU A 26 13.05 16.51 -22.42
N LYS A 27 13.78 17.60 -22.74
CA LYS A 27 13.58 18.37 -23.98
C LYS A 27 13.70 17.53 -25.25
N ASP A 28 14.71 16.67 -25.30
CA ASP A 28 15.05 15.87 -26.48
C ASP A 28 14.55 14.42 -26.38
N VAL A 29 13.64 14.14 -25.43
CA VAL A 29 13.03 12.82 -25.29
C VAL A 29 11.90 12.68 -26.29
N GLU A 30 12.03 11.68 -27.17
CA GLU A 30 11.01 11.36 -28.17
C GLU A 30 9.70 10.89 -27.52
N PRO A 31 8.55 11.21 -28.13
CA PRO A 31 7.26 10.71 -27.69
C PRO A 31 7.18 9.19 -27.83
N TYR A 32 6.24 8.59 -27.12
CA TYR A 32 5.99 7.13 -27.27
C TYR A 32 5.58 6.78 -28.71
N PRO A 33 5.98 5.61 -29.22
CA PRO A 33 5.45 5.10 -30.47
C PRO A 33 3.92 5.02 -30.43
N GLU A 34 3.23 5.44 -31.49
CA GLU A 34 1.77 5.50 -31.54
C GLU A 34 1.08 4.15 -31.26
N ASN A 35 1.72 3.04 -31.62
CA ASN A 35 1.17 1.68 -31.48
C ASN A 35 1.58 0.96 -30.19
N GLN A 36 2.28 1.60 -29.26
CA GLN A 36 2.65 0.98 -28.00
C GLN A 36 1.39 0.75 -27.13
N LYS A 37 1.35 -0.37 -26.38
CA LYS A 37 0.24 -0.78 -25.53
C LYS A 37 0.63 -0.96 -24.05
N ILE A 38 1.84 -0.56 -23.68
CA ILE A 38 2.40 -0.80 -22.35
C ILE A 38 1.98 0.32 -21.39
N ILE A 39 2.02 1.57 -21.88
CA ILE A 39 1.66 2.75 -21.08
C ILE A 39 0.34 3.30 -21.63
N SER A 40 -0.67 3.34 -20.76
CA SER A 40 -1.98 3.92 -21.09
C SER A 40 -1.86 5.41 -21.35
N SER A 41 -2.69 5.92 -22.26
CA SER A 41 -2.80 7.36 -22.51
C SER A 41 -3.47 8.07 -21.32
N LEU A 42 -3.24 9.38 -21.21
CA LEU A 42 -3.78 10.19 -20.10
C LEU A 42 -5.30 10.30 -20.12
N ASP A 43 -5.91 10.22 -21.30
CA ASP A 43 -7.37 10.20 -21.47
C ASP A 43 -8.02 8.85 -21.11
N LYS A 44 -7.23 7.76 -21.11
CA LYS A 44 -7.68 6.41 -20.77
C LYS A 44 -6.76 5.74 -19.75
N PRO A 45 -6.61 6.29 -18.56
CA PRO A 45 -5.75 5.72 -17.53
C PRO A 45 -6.32 4.38 -17.03
N ILE A 46 -5.45 3.46 -16.60
CA ILE A 46 -5.86 2.21 -15.95
C ILE A 46 -6.69 2.51 -14.70
N LYS A 47 -6.33 3.57 -13.97
CA LYS A 47 -7.05 4.06 -12.81
C LYS A 47 -6.99 5.60 -12.80
N LYS A 48 -8.12 6.24 -12.52
CA LYS A 48 -8.23 7.71 -12.55
C LYS A 48 -7.58 8.40 -11.35
N ASP A 49 -7.37 7.67 -10.26
CA ASP A 49 -6.83 8.18 -9.00
C ASP A 49 -5.71 7.29 -8.46
N SER A 50 -5.08 7.72 -7.35
CA SER A 50 -3.98 6.99 -6.75
C SER A 50 -4.42 5.62 -6.20
N HIS A 51 -3.52 4.64 -6.30
CA HIS A 51 -3.65 3.35 -5.62
C HIS A 51 -3.40 3.45 -4.11
N LEU A 52 -2.70 4.49 -3.65
CA LEU A 52 -2.51 4.78 -2.24
C LEU A 52 -3.58 5.75 -1.78
N LYS A 53 -4.29 5.39 -0.73
CA LYS A 53 -5.33 6.22 -0.11
C LYS A 53 -5.01 6.43 1.36
N ILE A 54 -5.15 7.67 1.80
CA ILE A 54 -5.12 8.00 3.23
C ILE A 54 -6.52 7.77 3.78
N LEU A 55 -6.61 6.90 4.77
CA LEU A 55 -7.85 6.58 5.48
C LEU A 55 -7.85 7.25 6.85
N LYS A 56 -9.03 7.62 7.33
CA LYS A 56 -9.25 8.12 8.68
C LYS A 56 -10.46 7.44 9.30
N GLY A 57 -10.42 7.27 10.59
CA GLY A 57 -11.50 6.65 11.37
C GLY A 57 -11.10 6.58 12.84
N ASN A 58 -11.99 6.05 13.67
CA ASN A 58 -11.76 5.91 15.11
C ASN A 58 -10.52 5.05 15.47
N LEU A 59 -10.13 4.13 14.59
CA LEU A 59 -8.91 3.32 14.73
C LEU A 59 -7.67 4.03 14.15
N ALA A 60 -7.85 5.02 13.30
CA ALA A 60 -6.80 5.72 12.56
C ALA A 60 -7.07 7.23 12.55
N GLU A 61 -7.14 7.85 13.73
CA GLU A 61 -7.42 9.28 13.89
C GLU A 61 -6.36 10.15 13.20
N GLU A 62 -5.09 9.77 13.34
CA GLU A 62 -3.97 10.42 12.67
C GLU A 62 -3.79 10.00 11.21
N GLY A 63 -4.54 8.99 10.80
CA GLY A 63 -4.52 8.46 9.44
C GLY A 63 -3.89 7.07 9.33
N ALA A 64 -4.16 6.46 8.21
CA ALA A 64 -3.61 5.17 7.80
C ALA A 64 -3.42 5.15 6.29
N VAL A 65 -2.62 4.23 5.78
CA VAL A 65 -2.36 4.08 4.35
C VAL A 65 -2.97 2.77 3.86
N ALA A 66 -3.91 2.85 2.94
CA ALA A 66 -4.43 1.70 2.22
C ALA A 66 -3.91 1.67 0.78
N LYS A 67 -3.54 0.48 0.32
CA LYS A 67 -3.27 0.20 -1.08
C LYS A 67 -4.52 -0.38 -1.71
N ILE A 68 -5.13 0.34 -2.65
CA ILE A 68 -6.37 -0.06 -3.30
C ILE A 68 -6.10 -0.35 -4.77
N THR A 69 -5.98 -1.63 -5.12
CA THR A 69 -5.75 -2.05 -6.51
C THR A 69 -7.05 -2.13 -7.32
N GLY A 70 -8.20 -2.18 -6.64
CA GLY A 70 -9.52 -2.30 -7.23
C GLY A 70 -10.01 -3.74 -7.40
N LYS A 71 -9.22 -4.72 -6.99
CA LYS A 71 -9.57 -6.15 -7.03
C LYS A 71 -10.19 -6.64 -5.73
N GLU A 72 -9.82 -6.01 -4.62
CA GLU A 72 -10.19 -6.43 -3.25
C GLU A 72 -11.58 -5.95 -2.83
N GLY A 73 -12.16 -5.01 -3.56
CA GLY A 73 -13.36 -4.29 -3.11
C GLY A 73 -13.03 -3.10 -2.19
N LEU A 74 -14.07 -2.40 -1.72
CA LEU A 74 -13.92 -1.16 -0.93
C LEU A 74 -14.38 -1.32 0.52
N ARG A 75 -14.83 -2.50 0.91
CA ARG A 75 -15.37 -2.76 2.25
C ARG A 75 -15.03 -4.15 2.71
N PHE A 76 -14.55 -4.24 3.94
CA PHE A 76 -14.39 -5.49 4.66
C PHE A 76 -14.98 -5.34 6.08
N VAL A 77 -15.67 -6.36 6.56
CA VAL A 77 -16.22 -6.41 7.91
C VAL A 77 -15.89 -7.77 8.49
N GLY A 78 -15.30 -7.79 9.66
CA GLY A 78 -14.88 -9.03 10.27
C GLY A 78 -14.57 -8.89 11.76
N LYS A 79 -14.27 -10.01 12.40
CA LYS A 79 -13.90 -10.07 13.79
C LYS A 79 -12.41 -9.80 13.94
N ALA A 80 -12.03 -8.86 14.80
CA ALA A 80 -10.64 -8.52 15.05
C ALA A 80 -9.93 -9.64 15.82
N LYS A 81 -8.73 -10.00 15.38
CA LYS A 81 -7.73 -10.79 16.09
C LYS A 81 -6.48 -9.94 16.23
N VAL A 82 -6.16 -9.59 17.46
CA VAL A 82 -5.09 -8.64 17.78
C VAL A 82 -3.86 -9.38 18.25
N PHE A 83 -2.71 -9.03 17.69
CA PHE A 83 -1.40 -9.58 17.98
C PHE A 83 -0.42 -8.44 18.29
N ASN A 84 0.54 -8.69 19.17
CA ASN A 84 1.51 -7.69 19.60
C ASN A 84 2.86 -7.78 18.88
N SER A 85 2.98 -8.69 17.93
CA SER A 85 4.18 -8.82 17.10
C SER A 85 3.89 -9.55 15.79
N GLU A 86 4.80 -9.41 14.82
CA GLU A 86 4.80 -10.20 13.59
C GLU A 86 4.92 -11.70 13.90
N GLU A 87 5.74 -12.05 14.88
CA GLU A 87 6.01 -13.42 15.29
C GLU A 87 4.75 -14.12 15.83
N GLU A 88 4.04 -13.49 16.77
CA GLU A 88 2.74 -14.01 17.29
C GLU A 88 1.73 -14.20 16.15
N THR A 89 1.71 -13.26 15.21
CA THR A 89 0.82 -13.33 14.04
C THR A 89 1.16 -14.54 13.16
N LEU A 90 2.44 -14.79 12.91
CA LEU A 90 2.90 -15.94 12.12
C LEU A 90 2.53 -17.26 12.80
N ASP A 91 2.75 -17.38 14.12
CA ASP A 91 2.39 -18.57 14.89
C ASP A 91 0.88 -18.85 14.79
N ALA A 92 0.04 -17.84 14.92
CA ALA A 92 -1.41 -17.95 14.76
C ALA A 92 -1.83 -18.35 13.32
N ILE A 93 -1.15 -17.83 12.31
CA ILE A 93 -1.41 -18.19 10.91
C ILE A 93 -1.04 -19.66 10.69
N TYR A 94 0.18 -20.08 11.07
CA TYR A 94 0.64 -21.47 10.92
C TYR A 94 -0.14 -22.45 11.79
N GLY A 95 -0.57 -22.03 12.97
CA GLY A 95 -1.48 -22.77 13.84
C GLY A 95 -2.92 -22.89 13.32
N SER A 96 -3.21 -22.31 12.14
CA SER A 96 -4.55 -22.29 11.54
C SER A 96 -5.61 -21.64 12.42
N GLU A 97 -5.22 -20.69 13.24
CA GLU A 97 -6.15 -19.92 14.10
C GLU A 97 -6.91 -18.85 13.30
N ILE A 98 -6.30 -18.36 12.20
CA ILE A 98 -6.91 -17.36 11.32
C ILE A 98 -7.93 -18.04 10.41
N LYS A 99 -9.12 -17.46 10.34
CA LYS A 99 -10.25 -17.96 9.54
C LYS A 99 -10.72 -16.92 8.53
N SER A 100 -11.39 -17.38 7.50
CA SER A 100 -12.10 -16.50 6.57
C SER A 100 -13.05 -15.57 7.34
N GLY A 101 -13.00 -14.27 7.05
CA GLY A 101 -13.79 -13.24 7.71
C GLY A 101 -13.08 -12.58 8.90
N ASP A 102 -11.90 -13.02 9.29
CA ASP A 102 -11.14 -12.37 10.36
C ASP A 102 -10.46 -11.08 9.87
N VAL A 103 -10.29 -10.14 10.80
CA VAL A 103 -9.47 -8.93 10.65
C VAL A 103 -8.24 -9.09 11.54
N ILE A 104 -7.09 -9.31 10.94
CA ILE A 104 -5.81 -9.42 11.64
C ILE A 104 -5.33 -8.01 11.97
N VAL A 105 -4.99 -7.76 13.23
CA VAL A 105 -4.46 -6.49 13.70
C VAL A 105 -3.12 -6.75 14.38
N VAL A 106 -2.03 -6.24 13.79
CA VAL A 106 -0.68 -6.36 14.34
C VAL A 106 -0.22 -4.99 14.80
N ARG A 107 0.13 -4.88 16.06
CA ARG A 107 0.57 -3.65 16.69
C ARG A 107 1.97 -3.76 17.26
N TYR A 108 2.57 -2.62 17.61
CA TYR A 108 3.95 -2.48 18.11
C TYR A 108 5.03 -2.86 17.08
N GLU A 109 4.72 -2.73 15.79
CA GLU A 109 5.65 -2.92 14.69
C GLU A 109 5.98 -1.61 13.96
N GLY A 110 5.38 -0.50 14.43
CA GLY A 110 5.57 0.83 13.90
C GLY A 110 6.70 1.62 14.57
N PRO A 111 6.80 2.93 14.31
CA PRO A 111 7.86 3.79 14.82
C PRO A 111 7.70 4.13 16.31
N VAL A 112 6.50 3.97 16.87
CA VAL A 112 6.21 4.25 18.27
C VAL A 112 5.91 2.93 18.99
N GLY A 113 6.72 2.59 19.97
CA GLY A 113 6.55 1.37 20.78
C GLY A 113 7.02 0.07 20.10
N GLY A 114 7.58 0.15 18.90
CA GLY A 114 8.07 -1.00 18.14
C GLY A 114 9.47 -0.78 17.54
N PRO A 115 9.96 -1.76 16.76
CA PRO A 115 11.29 -1.71 16.15
C PRO A 115 11.40 -0.72 14.98
N GLY A 116 10.31 -0.08 14.58
CA GLY A 116 10.27 0.96 13.56
C GLY A 116 9.87 0.46 12.17
N MET A 117 8.60 0.55 11.84
CA MET A 117 8.05 0.35 10.49
C MET A 117 8.44 -0.97 9.82
N ARG A 118 8.37 -2.07 10.54
CA ARG A 118 8.57 -3.42 9.96
C ARG A 118 7.59 -3.67 8.82
N GLU A 119 8.08 -4.34 7.79
CA GLU A 119 7.27 -4.72 6.63
C GLU A 119 6.65 -6.11 6.86
N MET A 120 5.33 -6.19 6.77
CA MET A 120 4.55 -7.41 7.03
C MET A 120 4.60 -8.39 5.85
N LEU A 121 5.78 -8.65 5.29
CA LEU A 121 5.93 -9.52 4.12
C LEU A 121 5.68 -11.00 4.45
N LYS A 122 6.24 -11.49 5.56
CA LYS A 122 6.09 -12.90 5.96
C LYS A 122 4.63 -13.25 6.30
N PRO A 123 3.92 -12.49 7.16
CA PRO A 123 2.52 -12.77 7.46
C PRO A 123 1.63 -12.70 6.22
N THR A 124 1.79 -11.69 5.35
CA THR A 124 0.98 -11.59 4.13
C THR A 124 1.25 -12.75 3.18
N SER A 125 2.50 -13.19 3.04
CA SER A 125 2.86 -14.36 2.24
C SER A 125 2.27 -15.65 2.82
N ALA A 126 2.31 -15.83 4.15
CA ALA A 126 1.73 -16.98 4.83
C ALA A 126 0.20 -17.05 4.65
N ILE A 127 -0.50 -15.91 4.77
CA ILE A 127 -1.94 -15.79 4.51
C ILE A 127 -2.27 -16.18 3.06
N MET A 128 -1.50 -15.68 2.09
CA MET A 128 -1.67 -16.05 0.68
C MET A 128 -1.44 -17.54 0.48
N GLY A 129 -0.40 -18.12 1.10
CA GLY A 129 -0.10 -19.54 1.04
C GLY A 129 -1.22 -20.44 1.60
N GLN A 130 -1.99 -19.95 2.57
CA GLN A 130 -3.18 -20.64 3.10
C GLN A 130 -4.47 -20.40 2.30
N GLY A 131 -4.41 -19.64 1.21
CA GLY A 131 -5.60 -19.32 0.39
C GLY A 131 -6.59 -18.38 1.08
N LEU A 132 -6.11 -17.56 2.02
CA LEU A 132 -6.90 -16.59 2.79
C LEU A 132 -6.70 -15.13 2.32
N GLY A 133 -5.91 -14.86 1.31
CA GLY A 133 -5.49 -13.53 0.91
C GLY A 133 -6.62 -12.55 0.56
N ASP A 134 -7.73 -13.05 0.02
CA ASP A 134 -8.94 -12.29 -0.31
C ASP A 134 -10.06 -12.45 0.74
N LYS A 135 -9.82 -13.24 1.78
CA LYS A 135 -10.82 -13.64 2.78
C LYS A 135 -10.60 -13.05 4.15
N VAL A 136 -9.52 -12.34 4.35
CA VAL A 136 -9.17 -11.64 5.60
C VAL A 136 -8.73 -10.22 5.30
N ALA A 137 -8.85 -9.33 6.29
CA ALA A 137 -8.20 -8.03 6.26
C ALA A 137 -6.99 -8.03 7.19
N PHE A 138 -5.98 -7.22 6.89
CA PHE A 138 -4.76 -7.11 7.67
C PHE A 138 -4.42 -5.64 7.94
N LEU A 139 -4.34 -5.28 9.21
CA LEU A 139 -4.09 -3.94 9.71
C LEU A 139 -2.81 -3.92 10.56
N THR A 140 -1.99 -2.88 10.45
CA THR A 140 -0.78 -2.73 11.26
C THR A 140 -0.35 -1.27 11.40
N ASP A 141 0.35 -0.95 12.48
CA ASP A 141 1.14 0.26 12.64
C ASP A 141 2.49 0.20 11.92
N GLY A 142 2.92 -1.00 11.49
CA GLY A 142 4.00 -1.21 10.55
C GLY A 142 3.59 -0.86 9.11
N ARG A 143 4.21 -1.49 8.12
CA ARG A 143 3.97 -1.21 6.70
C ARG A 143 3.78 -2.47 5.87
N PHE A 144 3.24 -2.29 4.67
CA PHE A 144 3.12 -3.32 3.66
C PHE A 144 3.97 -3.00 2.43
N SER A 145 4.47 -4.04 1.77
CA SER A 145 5.14 -3.95 0.49
C SER A 145 4.17 -3.55 -0.63
N GLY A 146 4.71 -2.95 -1.68
CA GLY A 146 3.96 -2.72 -2.93
C GLY A 146 3.42 -4.00 -3.57
N GLY A 147 4.02 -5.16 -3.28
CA GLY A 147 3.58 -6.49 -3.74
C GLY A 147 2.51 -7.16 -2.89
N SER A 148 2.11 -6.57 -1.74
CA SER A 148 1.06 -7.15 -0.90
C SER A 148 -0.29 -7.15 -1.60
N HIS A 149 -1.08 -8.19 -1.39
CA HIS A 149 -2.42 -8.39 -1.93
C HIS A 149 -3.47 -8.46 -0.81
N GLY A 150 -4.74 -8.25 -1.16
CA GLY A 150 -5.86 -8.30 -0.23
C GLY A 150 -6.13 -6.96 0.48
N PHE A 151 -6.99 -6.99 1.48
CA PHE A 151 -7.36 -5.82 2.28
C PHE A 151 -6.25 -5.47 3.27
N VAL A 152 -5.27 -4.68 2.85
CA VAL A 152 -4.13 -4.30 3.68
C VAL A 152 -4.16 -2.80 3.99
N VAL A 153 -4.06 -2.45 5.28
CA VAL A 153 -4.00 -1.08 5.78
C VAL A 153 -2.82 -0.98 6.75
N GLY A 154 -1.83 -0.19 6.40
CA GLY A 154 -0.63 0.04 7.21
C GLY A 154 -0.54 1.47 7.74
N HIS A 155 0.56 1.73 8.46
CA HIS A 155 0.86 3.06 9.03
C HIS A 155 -0.23 3.58 9.97
N ILE A 156 -0.89 2.69 10.73
CA ILE A 156 -1.93 3.06 11.69
C ILE A 156 -1.25 3.38 13.02
N LEU A 157 -0.71 4.60 13.16
CA LEU A 157 0.12 4.98 14.31
C LEU A 157 -0.63 4.97 15.64
N SER A 158 -1.94 5.10 15.62
CA SER A 158 -2.81 5.05 16.81
C SER A 158 -3.07 3.64 17.36
N LEU A 159 -2.64 2.56 16.68
CA LEU A 159 -2.85 1.17 17.15
C LEU A 159 -2.21 0.85 18.49
N ILE A 160 -1.18 1.58 18.90
CA ILE A 160 -0.53 1.39 20.19
C ILE A 160 -1.37 1.87 21.39
N HIS A 161 -2.45 2.60 21.12
CA HIS A 161 -3.36 3.14 22.15
C HIS A 161 -4.64 2.29 22.34
N ILE A 162 -4.70 1.11 21.74
CA ILE A 162 -5.88 0.23 21.75
C ILE A 162 -5.66 -0.96 22.68
#